data_68ac0a5f888e7c487b1ceff5eedc154a
#
_entry.id   68ac0a5f888e7c487b1ceff5eedc154a
#
_cell.length_a   1.000
_cell.length_b   1.000
_cell.length_c   1.000
_cell.angle_alpha   90.00
_cell.angle_beta   90.00
_cell.angle_gamma   90.00
#
_symmetry.space_group_name_H-M   'P 1'
#
loop_
_entity.id
_entity.type
_entity.pdbx_description
1 polymer ?
#
loop_
_entity_poly.entity_id
_entity_poly.type
_entity_poly.pdbx_seq_one_letter_code
_entity_poly.pdbx_strand_id
1 'polypeptide(L)'
;MKRFKLLSMLLAILVIPMIISCGDDDEKNNTPSGDDLIIKASGTWMCTQSVDAQNGKSYQDLMVGKEITINPNGTYTSTAPSFGYSGSYTVSGNKITAHSDAGATFLINVSISGDRMTWDGTANNGVTFRYVFERESNDVPTEKAFTKEIIAGDFQWNVRSVDIKRGYSSHIEKDKTIRFYDDGTCEAFHSMETAWRINNGRIETYYKQTEEPIFVYTLLSANNDEIIVRINGTLDDILQAEVVLVKDSIPNTGTTEENVFDSNNNILNIYNSCYASCAEFETAQIKLESIRLNPTTAHQITPNSPEVSDVWQRAYQTINRINLVLEKEDMVISLMGSQKGKTLIAELKALRAFVNYNLAMLWGNVPLLTRAITDIDNSIAQTNQSEVFQFALDEINNAIDYLPVNEGQENGRLYFNKDAGRMLKAELQMVLGKKAQAKATLNQIESNSYITTRSTSTSLEKSYIWALHQQTNNYCPIYTLTHNQLYLYEITGSKDDLVLPYINIGGSPANNIESYWQALDYLDYGCWAALKRMGKAQEITGCFDYELLMPIPHEDIVSNKNLTQNPGY
;
A
#
# COMPACT_ATOMS: atom_id res chain seq x y z
N MET A 1 -6.12 -4.78 35.14
CA MET A 1 -4.66 -4.77 35.07
C MET A 1 -4.13 -6.19 34.96
N LYS A 2 -3.96 -6.69 33.78
CA LYS A 2 -3.10 -7.87 33.53
C LYS A 2 -2.29 -7.59 32.26
N ARG A 3 -1.02 -7.32 32.50
CA ARG A 3 -0.02 -7.19 31.45
C ARG A 3 0.09 -8.52 30.72
N PHE A 4 -0.05 -8.52 29.41
CA PHE A 4 0.37 -9.64 28.59
C PHE A 4 1.88 -9.80 28.76
N LYS A 5 2.28 -10.85 29.45
CA LYS A 5 3.65 -11.33 29.45
C LYS A 5 3.84 -12.20 28.22
N LEU A 6 4.62 -11.71 27.29
CA LEU A 6 5.22 -12.56 26.27
C LEU A 6 6.06 -13.63 26.98
N LEU A 7 5.74 -14.88 26.74
CA LEU A 7 6.48 -16.03 27.23
C LEU A 7 7.71 -16.22 26.36
N SER A 8 8.85 -15.67 26.79
CA SER A 8 10.13 -15.94 26.17
C SER A 8 10.60 -17.34 26.63
N MET A 9 10.63 -18.28 25.70
CA MET A 9 11.32 -19.55 25.90
C MET A 9 12.82 -19.29 25.91
N LEU A 10 13.42 -19.45 27.08
CA LEU A 10 14.87 -19.54 27.25
C LEU A 10 15.37 -20.84 26.62
N LEU A 11 16.16 -20.73 25.56
CA LEU A 11 17.02 -21.81 25.11
C LEU A 11 18.42 -21.58 25.66
N ALA A 12 18.92 -22.57 26.38
CA ALA A 12 20.19 -22.53 27.08
C ALA A 12 21.37 -22.33 26.12
N ILE A 13 22.16 -21.30 26.39
CA ILE A 13 23.46 -21.07 25.74
C ILE A 13 24.51 -21.87 26.49
N LEU A 14 25.14 -22.82 25.79
CA LEU A 14 26.36 -23.46 26.24
C LEU A 14 27.54 -22.52 26.00
N VAL A 15 28.11 -22.01 27.08
CA VAL A 15 29.32 -21.18 27.05
C VAL A 15 30.53 -22.14 26.94
N ILE A 16 31.29 -22.02 25.86
CA ILE A 16 32.62 -22.60 25.74
C ILE A 16 33.64 -21.49 25.96
N PRO A 17 34.61 -21.64 26.84
CA PRO A 17 35.55 -20.57 27.15
C PRO A 17 36.59 -20.39 26.04
N MET A 18 36.77 -19.13 25.63
CA MET A 18 37.91 -18.70 24.81
C MET A 18 39.20 -18.79 25.62
N ILE A 19 40.14 -19.54 25.09
CA ILE A 19 41.52 -19.46 25.52
C ILE A 19 42.22 -18.43 24.64
N ILE A 20 42.66 -17.34 25.26
CA ILE A 20 43.52 -16.33 24.65
C ILE A 20 44.94 -16.91 24.64
N SER A 21 45.50 -17.09 23.45
CA SER A 21 46.93 -17.29 23.25
C SER A 21 47.48 -16.17 22.40
N CYS A 22 48.33 -15.34 22.96
CA CYS A 22 49.22 -14.45 22.23
C CYS A 22 50.36 -15.28 21.60
N GLY A 23 50.71 -14.98 20.36
CA GLY A 23 51.93 -15.54 19.72
C GLY A 23 52.00 -15.16 18.25
N ASP A 24 52.87 -14.19 17.99
CA ASP A 24 53.76 -13.97 16.86
C ASP A 24 53.27 -13.97 15.40
N ASP A 25 53.78 -12.93 14.74
CA ASP A 25 53.78 -12.60 13.33
C ASP A 25 54.08 -13.79 12.41
N ASP A 26 53.11 -14.13 11.54
CA ASP A 26 53.39 -14.78 10.27
C ASP A 26 52.45 -14.22 9.21
N GLU A 27 53.06 -13.71 8.14
CA GLU A 27 52.39 -13.30 6.90
C GLU A 27 51.53 -14.47 6.39
N LYS A 28 50.23 -14.44 6.71
CA LYS A 28 49.27 -15.34 6.06
C LYS A 28 48.83 -14.74 4.74
N ASN A 29 49.25 -15.38 3.66
CA ASN A 29 48.60 -15.33 2.36
C ASN A 29 47.07 -15.40 2.54
N ASN A 30 46.40 -14.25 2.52
CA ASN A 30 44.96 -14.17 2.43
C ASN A 30 44.54 -14.60 1.02
N THR A 31 44.20 -15.85 0.85
CA THR A 31 43.39 -16.29 -0.30
C THR A 31 42.01 -15.72 -0.12
N PRO A 32 41.51 -14.84 -1.01
CA PRO A 32 40.18 -14.23 -0.88
C PRO A 32 39.13 -15.35 -0.77
N SER A 33 38.13 -15.18 0.09
CA SER A 33 36.94 -16.02 0.07
C SER A 33 36.24 -15.89 -1.28
N GLY A 34 35.50 -16.91 -1.74
CA GLY A 34 34.78 -16.84 -3.00
C GLY A 34 33.85 -15.63 -3.09
N ASP A 35 33.32 -15.20 -1.96
CA ASP A 35 32.44 -14.01 -1.83
C ASP A 35 33.18 -12.70 -2.11
N ASP A 36 34.43 -12.55 -1.69
CA ASP A 36 35.30 -11.40 -2.00
C ASP A 36 35.57 -11.26 -3.50
N LEU A 37 35.72 -12.39 -4.19
CA LEU A 37 35.93 -12.38 -5.63
C LEU A 37 34.66 -11.95 -6.38
N ILE A 38 33.48 -12.44 -5.98
CA ILE A 38 32.21 -12.07 -6.60
C ILE A 38 32.01 -10.54 -6.48
N ILE A 39 32.23 -9.97 -5.30
CA ILE A 39 32.07 -8.53 -5.07
C ILE A 39 33.02 -7.73 -5.97
N LYS A 40 34.29 -8.13 -6.06
CA LYS A 40 35.29 -7.42 -6.86
C LYS A 40 35.09 -7.61 -8.37
N ALA A 41 34.62 -8.78 -8.80
CA ALA A 41 34.40 -9.10 -10.20
C ALA A 41 33.06 -8.52 -10.74
N SER A 42 32.08 -8.24 -9.87
CA SER A 42 30.76 -7.74 -10.28
C SER A 42 30.86 -6.38 -10.99
N GLY A 43 30.02 -6.20 -12.01
CA GLY A 43 29.95 -4.99 -12.84
C GLY A 43 30.31 -5.26 -14.29
N THR A 44 30.37 -4.19 -15.08
CA THR A 44 30.66 -4.26 -16.52
C THR A 44 32.14 -3.99 -16.76
N TRP A 45 32.73 -4.86 -17.55
CA TRP A 45 34.13 -4.86 -17.90
C TRP A 45 34.29 -4.92 -19.40
N MET A 46 35.16 -4.08 -19.96
CA MET A 46 35.53 -4.12 -21.37
C MET A 46 36.83 -4.91 -21.55
N CYS A 47 36.83 -5.85 -22.44
CA CYS A 47 38.07 -6.59 -22.78
C CYS A 47 38.97 -5.68 -23.61
N THR A 48 40.14 -5.34 -23.05
CA THR A 48 41.12 -4.45 -23.70
C THR A 48 42.23 -5.21 -24.36
N GLN A 49 42.51 -6.44 -23.90
CA GLN A 49 43.59 -7.27 -24.46
C GLN A 49 43.22 -8.75 -24.44
N SER A 50 43.61 -9.43 -25.53
CA SER A 50 43.70 -10.88 -25.58
C SER A 50 45.18 -11.26 -25.71
N VAL A 51 45.63 -12.15 -24.83
CA VAL A 51 47.04 -12.54 -24.72
C VAL A 51 47.14 -14.05 -24.87
N ASP A 52 48.08 -14.52 -25.64
CA ASP A 52 48.41 -15.95 -25.71
C ASP A 52 48.87 -16.44 -24.33
N ALA A 53 48.17 -17.42 -23.77
CA ALA A 53 48.46 -17.96 -22.44
C ALA A 53 49.83 -18.64 -22.34
N GLN A 54 50.43 -19.05 -23.47
CA GLN A 54 51.71 -19.75 -23.48
C GLN A 54 52.92 -18.83 -23.62
N ASN A 55 52.81 -17.77 -24.42
CA ASN A 55 53.97 -16.90 -24.74
C ASN A 55 53.78 -15.42 -24.36
N GLY A 56 52.63 -15.04 -23.85
CA GLY A 56 52.34 -13.68 -23.37
C GLY A 56 52.21 -12.63 -24.47
N LYS A 57 52.18 -13.01 -25.75
CA LYS A 57 52.01 -12.04 -26.86
C LYS A 57 50.54 -11.69 -27.04
N SER A 58 50.26 -10.37 -27.18
CA SER A 58 48.94 -9.89 -27.57
C SER A 58 48.58 -10.35 -28.98
N TYR A 59 47.35 -10.76 -29.16
CA TYR A 59 46.77 -11.05 -30.46
C TYR A 59 45.35 -10.46 -30.55
N GLN A 60 44.87 -10.26 -31.76
CA GLN A 60 43.53 -9.75 -32.00
C GLN A 60 42.53 -10.90 -31.95
N ASP A 61 41.63 -10.85 -30.99
CA ASP A 61 40.60 -11.86 -30.74
C ASP A 61 39.21 -11.19 -30.81
N LEU A 62 38.20 -12.01 -30.99
CA LEU A 62 36.78 -11.60 -31.01
C LEU A 62 36.30 -11.04 -29.67
N MET A 63 37.04 -11.26 -28.56
CA MET A 63 36.74 -10.68 -27.26
C MET A 63 37.21 -9.25 -27.11
N VAL A 64 38.30 -8.84 -27.78
CA VAL A 64 38.82 -7.47 -27.63
C VAL A 64 37.80 -6.45 -28.11
N GLY A 65 37.52 -5.46 -27.26
CA GLY A 65 36.46 -4.45 -27.49
C GLY A 65 35.04 -4.93 -27.19
N LYS A 66 34.91 -6.10 -26.52
CA LYS A 66 33.61 -6.61 -26.07
C LYS A 66 33.47 -6.47 -24.55
N GLU A 67 32.24 -6.29 -24.14
CA GLU A 67 31.87 -6.14 -22.74
C GLU A 67 31.40 -7.47 -22.14
N ILE A 68 31.69 -7.63 -20.86
CA ILE A 68 31.09 -8.65 -20.02
C ILE A 68 30.57 -7.99 -18.73
N THR A 69 29.33 -8.26 -18.40
CA THR A 69 28.73 -7.85 -17.13
C THR A 69 28.59 -9.05 -16.23
N ILE A 70 29.27 -9.04 -15.11
CA ILE A 70 29.24 -10.11 -14.09
C ILE A 70 28.26 -9.67 -13.02
N ASN A 71 27.18 -10.42 -12.86
CA ASN A 71 26.16 -10.16 -11.86
C ASN A 71 26.45 -10.97 -10.58
N PRO A 72 26.27 -10.40 -9.41
CA PRO A 72 26.57 -11.11 -8.15
C PRO A 72 25.64 -12.29 -7.84
N ASN A 73 24.53 -12.40 -8.56
CA ASN A 73 23.59 -13.52 -8.45
C ASN A 73 24.06 -14.82 -9.14
N GLY A 74 25.32 -14.87 -9.61
CA GLY A 74 25.85 -16.02 -10.31
C GLY A 74 25.51 -16.07 -11.80
N THR A 75 25.04 -14.95 -12.39
CA THR A 75 24.80 -14.85 -13.84
C THR A 75 25.74 -13.84 -14.49
N TYR A 76 25.91 -13.95 -15.80
CA TYR A 76 26.64 -12.96 -16.58
C TYR A 76 25.94 -12.69 -17.92
N THR A 77 26.20 -11.51 -18.49
CA THR A 77 25.89 -11.17 -19.87
C THR A 77 27.13 -10.71 -20.60
N SER A 78 27.19 -10.90 -21.91
CA SER A 78 28.36 -10.54 -22.71
C SER A 78 27.93 -10.07 -24.10
N THR A 79 28.68 -9.13 -24.67
CA THR A 79 28.55 -8.75 -26.08
C THR A 79 29.45 -9.59 -27.01
N ALA A 80 30.20 -10.55 -26.45
CA ALA A 80 31.09 -11.43 -27.18
C ALA A 80 30.42 -12.76 -27.56
N PRO A 81 30.22 -13.04 -28.85
CA PRO A 81 29.67 -14.33 -29.30
C PRO A 81 30.49 -15.54 -28.87
N SER A 82 31.81 -15.41 -28.80
CA SER A 82 32.76 -16.48 -28.42
C SER A 82 32.61 -16.92 -26.96
N PHE A 83 32.12 -16.06 -26.09
CA PHE A 83 31.87 -16.36 -24.68
C PHE A 83 30.41 -16.73 -24.37
N GLY A 84 29.51 -16.50 -25.34
CA GLY A 84 28.06 -16.58 -25.19
C GLY A 84 27.49 -15.26 -24.70
N TYR A 85 26.29 -14.94 -25.14
CA TYR A 85 25.64 -13.66 -24.80
C TYR A 85 25.16 -13.60 -23.35
N SER A 86 24.93 -14.75 -22.73
CA SER A 86 24.51 -14.89 -21.34
C SER A 86 24.91 -16.25 -20.78
N GLY A 87 24.83 -16.38 -19.46
CA GLY A 87 25.10 -17.64 -18.79
C GLY A 87 25.11 -17.52 -17.27
N SER A 88 25.42 -18.64 -16.61
CA SER A 88 25.59 -18.70 -15.16
C SER A 88 27.06 -18.99 -14.79
N TYR A 89 27.42 -18.66 -13.55
CA TYR A 89 28.73 -18.99 -13.04
C TYR A 89 28.69 -19.38 -11.56
N THR A 90 29.70 -20.15 -11.15
CA THR A 90 29.98 -20.45 -9.74
C THR A 90 31.41 -20.06 -9.39
N VAL A 91 31.67 -19.71 -8.12
CA VAL A 91 32.97 -19.26 -7.63
C VAL A 91 33.50 -20.21 -6.56
N SER A 92 34.79 -20.53 -6.64
CA SER A 92 35.51 -21.28 -5.62
C SER A 92 36.91 -20.71 -5.45
N GLY A 93 37.15 -19.97 -4.38
CA GLY A 93 38.37 -19.18 -4.18
C GLY A 93 38.55 -18.13 -5.28
N ASN A 94 39.63 -18.16 -6.04
CA ASN A 94 39.88 -17.27 -7.18
C ASN A 94 39.47 -17.86 -8.54
N LYS A 95 38.69 -18.96 -8.54
CA LYS A 95 38.25 -19.65 -9.75
C LYS A 95 36.76 -19.43 -10.01
N ILE A 96 36.46 -19.09 -11.25
CA ILE A 96 35.11 -19.04 -11.79
C ILE A 96 34.90 -20.22 -12.73
N THR A 97 33.80 -20.94 -12.56
CA THR A 97 33.29 -21.87 -13.56
C THR A 97 32.07 -21.23 -14.20
N ALA A 98 32.16 -20.84 -15.47
CA ALA A 98 31.09 -20.21 -16.20
C ALA A 98 30.47 -21.19 -17.21
N HIS A 99 29.13 -21.19 -17.29
CA HIS A 99 28.34 -21.98 -18.24
C HIS A 99 27.53 -21.02 -19.11
N SER A 100 27.82 -21.01 -20.41
CA SER A 100 27.07 -20.17 -21.34
C SER A 100 25.77 -20.85 -21.75
N ASP A 101 24.74 -20.05 -22.05
CA ASP A 101 23.45 -20.52 -22.58
C ASP A 101 23.60 -21.21 -23.96
N ALA A 102 24.74 -21.01 -24.63
CA ALA A 102 25.13 -21.74 -25.86
C ALA A 102 25.78 -23.10 -25.60
N GLY A 103 25.90 -23.55 -24.34
CA GLY A 103 26.43 -24.86 -23.95
C GLY A 103 27.93 -24.92 -23.77
N ALA A 104 28.67 -23.81 -23.84
CA ALA A 104 30.10 -23.77 -23.53
C ALA A 104 30.34 -23.70 -22.01
N THR A 105 31.42 -24.35 -21.55
CA THR A 105 31.85 -24.22 -20.16
C THR A 105 33.27 -23.68 -20.14
N PHE A 106 33.53 -22.72 -19.27
CA PHE A 106 34.82 -22.05 -19.09
C PHE A 106 35.28 -22.22 -17.65
N LEU A 107 36.52 -22.65 -17.49
CA LEU A 107 37.20 -22.68 -16.19
C LEU A 107 38.20 -21.53 -16.17
N ILE A 108 37.99 -20.56 -15.29
CA ILE A 108 38.70 -19.27 -15.32
C ILE A 108 39.34 -19.03 -13.96
N ASN A 109 40.64 -18.74 -13.96
CA ASN A 109 41.31 -18.14 -12.80
C ASN A 109 41.23 -16.62 -12.96
N VAL A 110 40.75 -15.94 -11.94
CA VAL A 110 40.52 -14.51 -11.96
C VAL A 110 41.48 -13.81 -11.02
N SER A 111 42.09 -12.73 -11.49
CA SER A 111 42.84 -11.80 -10.66
C SER A 111 42.36 -10.39 -10.93
N ILE A 112 42.10 -9.61 -9.85
CA ILE A 112 41.59 -8.24 -9.93
C ILE A 112 42.49 -7.32 -9.12
N SER A 113 42.96 -6.26 -9.74
CA SER A 113 43.74 -5.19 -9.12
C SER A 113 43.22 -3.86 -9.56
N GLY A 114 42.50 -3.16 -8.67
CA GLY A 114 41.77 -1.91 -9.01
C GLY A 114 40.77 -2.14 -10.14
N ASP A 115 40.82 -1.31 -11.17
CA ASP A 115 39.94 -1.37 -12.34
C ASP A 115 40.42 -2.32 -13.43
N ARG A 116 41.37 -3.19 -13.12
CA ARG A 116 41.90 -4.18 -14.06
C ARG A 116 41.61 -5.59 -13.57
N MET A 117 40.99 -6.40 -14.44
CA MET A 117 40.70 -7.80 -14.21
C MET A 117 41.43 -8.67 -15.27
N THR A 118 42.04 -9.72 -14.84
CA THR A 118 42.68 -10.68 -15.76
C THR A 118 42.03 -12.07 -15.59
N TRP A 119 41.70 -12.68 -16.71
CA TRP A 119 41.18 -14.04 -16.81
C TRP A 119 42.18 -14.95 -17.46
N ASP A 120 42.55 -15.99 -16.77
CA ASP A 120 43.31 -17.14 -17.33
C ASP A 120 42.38 -18.33 -17.38
N GLY A 121 41.94 -18.74 -18.56
CA GLY A 121 40.88 -19.72 -18.68
C GLY A 121 41.14 -20.81 -19.71
N THR A 122 40.31 -21.87 -19.58
CA THR A 122 40.22 -22.96 -20.53
C THR A 122 38.76 -23.27 -20.82
N ALA A 123 38.39 -23.32 -22.10
CA ALA A 123 37.07 -23.73 -22.53
C ALA A 123 36.96 -25.26 -22.61
N ASN A 124 35.75 -25.81 -22.60
CA ASN A 124 35.50 -27.26 -22.68
C ASN A 124 36.01 -27.93 -23.96
N ASN A 125 36.31 -27.16 -25.02
CA ASN A 125 36.97 -27.63 -26.25
C ASN A 125 38.52 -27.68 -26.15
N GLY A 126 39.08 -27.37 -24.97
CA GLY A 126 40.53 -27.40 -24.72
C GLY A 126 41.26 -26.10 -25.12
N VAL A 127 40.58 -25.08 -25.62
CA VAL A 127 41.18 -23.80 -25.96
C VAL A 127 41.52 -23.05 -24.68
N THR A 128 42.75 -22.62 -24.52
CA THR A 128 43.22 -21.75 -23.42
C THR A 128 43.23 -20.31 -23.87
N PHE A 129 42.89 -19.40 -22.96
CA PHE A 129 42.86 -17.96 -23.24
C PHE A 129 43.33 -17.16 -22.03
N ARG A 130 43.87 -15.99 -22.30
CA ARG A 130 44.09 -14.94 -21.30
C ARG A 130 43.47 -13.65 -21.81
N TYR A 131 42.52 -13.11 -21.04
CA TYR A 131 41.89 -11.85 -21.33
C TYR A 131 42.21 -10.84 -20.24
N VAL A 132 42.42 -9.60 -20.65
CA VAL A 132 42.55 -8.46 -19.75
C VAL A 132 41.35 -7.53 -19.97
N PHE A 133 40.67 -7.25 -18.89
CA PHE A 133 39.53 -6.35 -18.87
C PHE A 133 39.88 -5.13 -18.06
N GLU A 134 39.32 -4.01 -18.49
CA GLU A 134 39.37 -2.74 -17.76
C GLU A 134 37.93 -2.27 -17.59
N ARG A 135 37.64 -1.65 -16.44
CA ARG A 135 36.40 -0.93 -16.26
C ARG A 135 36.49 0.37 -17.01
N GLU A 136 35.45 0.77 -17.73
CA GLU A 136 35.37 2.15 -18.20
C GLU A 136 35.46 3.09 -16.99
N SER A 137 36.39 4.03 -17.04
CA SER A 137 36.57 5.05 -16.01
C SER A 137 35.43 6.04 -16.04
N ASN A 138 34.32 5.69 -15.48
CA ASN A 138 33.33 6.61 -14.97
C ASN A 138 33.05 6.15 -13.54
N ASP A 139 33.53 6.94 -12.58
CA ASP A 139 33.29 6.86 -11.16
C ASP A 139 32.39 5.68 -10.74
N VAL A 140 32.95 4.46 -10.59
CA VAL A 140 32.26 3.38 -9.92
C VAL A 140 32.44 3.65 -8.43
N PRO A 141 31.40 4.13 -7.73
CA PRO A 141 31.46 4.22 -6.30
C PRO A 141 31.75 2.81 -5.78
N THR A 142 32.75 2.68 -4.94
CA THR A 142 33.00 1.42 -4.20
C THR A 142 31.67 1.00 -3.55
N GLU A 143 31.08 -0.09 -4.01
CA GLU A 143 29.81 -0.56 -3.47
C GLU A 143 29.96 -0.75 -1.97
N LYS A 144 29.26 0.06 -1.20
CA LYS A 144 29.19 -0.08 0.25
C LYS A 144 28.16 -1.13 0.56
N ALA A 145 28.43 -1.96 1.56
CA ALA A 145 27.42 -2.90 2.01
C ALA A 145 26.32 -2.15 2.78
N PHE A 146 25.07 -2.48 2.50
CA PHE A 146 23.98 -2.06 3.36
C PHE A 146 24.09 -2.74 4.73
N THR A 147 23.87 -1.94 5.76
CA THR A 147 23.53 -2.44 7.08
C THR A 147 22.08 -2.03 7.41
N LYS A 148 21.48 -2.68 8.37
CA LYS A 148 20.11 -2.37 8.77
C LYS A 148 19.96 -0.93 9.22
N GLU A 149 20.95 -0.41 9.93
CA GLU A 149 20.96 0.96 10.47
C GLU A 149 21.04 2.03 9.37
N ILE A 150 21.56 1.68 8.18
CA ILE A 150 21.59 2.61 7.05
C ILE A 150 20.20 2.77 6.45
N ILE A 151 19.43 1.68 6.31
CA ILE A 151 18.23 1.68 5.48
C ILE A 151 16.92 1.68 6.27
N ALA A 152 16.89 1.07 7.45
CA ALA A 152 15.68 0.91 8.28
C ALA A 152 15.84 1.63 9.62
N GLY A 153 14.72 1.98 10.22
CA GLY A 153 14.63 2.68 11.51
C GLY A 153 13.47 3.67 11.52
N ASP A 154 13.52 4.62 12.46
CA ASP A 154 12.49 5.66 12.62
C ASP A 154 12.64 6.78 11.58
N PHE A 155 12.80 6.43 10.32
CA PHE A 155 12.91 7.36 9.20
C PHE A 155 12.36 6.73 7.91
N GLN A 156 12.09 7.58 6.94
CA GLN A 156 11.69 7.21 5.59
C GLN A 156 12.65 7.81 4.58
N TRP A 157 12.57 7.35 3.35
CA TRP A 157 13.38 7.85 2.24
C TRP A 157 12.51 8.54 1.21
N ASN A 158 12.82 9.79 0.89
CA ASN A 158 12.19 10.52 -0.20
C ASN A 158 13.07 10.42 -1.45
N VAL A 159 12.46 10.06 -2.56
CA VAL A 159 13.14 9.95 -3.85
C VAL A 159 13.37 11.33 -4.44
N ARG A 160 14.61 11.83 -4.37
CA ARG A 160 14.97 13.15 -4.87
C ARG A 160 15.22 13.17 -6.38
N SER A 161 15.83 12.13 -6.90
CA SER A 161 16.06 11.99 -8.34
C SER A 161 16.11 10.53 -8.76
N VAL A 162 15.73 10.30 -10.02
CA VAL A 162 15.77 9.00 -10.68
C VAL A 162 16.46 9.16 -12.01
N ASP A 163 17.50 8.38 -12.26
CA ASP A 163 18.22 8.31 -13.53
C ASP A 163 18.13 6.89 -14.06
N ILE A 164 17.27 6.67 -15.05
CA ILE A 164 17.06 5.34 -15.65
C ILE A 164 18.19 5.10 -16.63
N LYS A 165 19.06 4.15 -16.31
CA LYS A 165 20.20 3.75 -17.14
C LYS A 165 19.81 2.74 -18.21
N ARG A 166 18.81 1.89 -17.92
CA ARG A 166 18.35 0.86 -18.83
C ARG A 166 16.91 0.46 -18.53
N GLY A 167 16.13 0.16 -19.57
CA GLY A 167 14.73 -0.27 -19.44
C GLY A 167 13.77 0.87 -19.15
N TYR A 168 12.59 0.54 -18.68
CA TYR A 168 11.51 1.46 -18.31
C TYR A 168 10.88 0.99 -17.00
N SER A 169 10.49 1.92 -16.14
CA SER A 169 9.65 1.63 -14.98
C SER A 169 8.61 2.73 -14.81
N SER A 170 7.37 2.31 -14.67
CA SER A 170 6.27 3.18 -14.24
C SER A 170 6.18 3.31 -12.71
N HIS A 171 7.05 2.63 -11.96
CA HIS A 171 6.95 2.52 -10.50
C HIS A 171 8.04 3.31 -9.77
N ILE A 172 9.24 3.45 -10.37
CA ILE A 172 10.34 4.23 -9.77
C ILE A 172 10.18 5.68 -10.20
N GLU A 173 9.56 6.47 -9.33
CA GLU A 173 9.21 7.86 -9.61
C GLU A 173 9.90 8.80 -8.62
N LYS A 174 10.22 10.02 -9.10
CA LYS A 174 10.66 11.12 -8.25
C LYS A 174 9.54 11.52 -7.28
N ASP A 175 9.95 12.06 -6.14
CA ASP A 175 9.07 12.55 -5.06
C ASP A 175 8.24 11.46 -4.37
N LYS A 176 8.50 10.19 -4.67
CA LYS A 176 7.92 9.05 -3.94
C LYS A 176 8.64 8.84 -2.61
N THR A 177 7.88 8.44 -1.62
CA THR A 177 8.41 8.03 -0.30
C THR A 177 8.46 6.51 -0.23
N ILE A 178 9.58 5.97 0.26
CA ILE A 178 9.76 4.55 0.52
C ILE A 178 10.22 4.34 1.96
N ARG A 179 9.86 3.20 2.54
CA ARG A 179 10.17 2.88 3.93
C ARG A 179 10.54 1.41 4.09
N PHE A 180 11.56 1.15 4.90
CA PHE A 180 11.99 -0.17 5.32
C PHE A 180 11.84 -0.26 6.83
N TYR A 181 11.06 -1.23 7.30
CA TYR A 181 10.76 -1.41 8.71
C TYR A 181 11.71 -2.41 9.35
N ASP A 182 11.94 -2.25 10.65
CA ASP A 182 12.81 -3.12 11.44
C ASP A 182 12.35 -4.58 11.52
N ASP A 183 11.08 -4.83 11.30
CA ASP A 183 10.49 -6.18 11.28
C ASP A 183 10.68 -6.92 9.94
N GLY A 184 11.37 -6.31 8.97
CA GLY A 184 11.61 -6.87 7.64
C GLY A 184 10.48 -6.63 6.64
N THR A 185 9.48 -5.81 6.99
CA THR A 185 8.47 -5.33 6.03
C THR A 185 8.93 -4.05 5.34
N CYS A 186 8.36 -3.70 4.19
CA CYS A 186 8.66 -2.46 3.49
C CYS A 186 7.45 -1.92 2.71
N GLU A 187 7.49 -0.61 2.50
CA GLU A 187 6.68 0.13 1.53
C GLU A 187 7.65 0.76 0.54
N ALA A 188 7.77 0.17 -0.66
CA ALA A 188 8.77 0.59 -1.63
C ALA A 188 8.13 1.02 -2.96
N PHE A 189 8.80 0.84 -4.08
CA PHE A 189 8.34 1.38 -5.36
C PHE A 189 7.13 0.65 -5.92
N HIS A 190 7.07 -0.65 -5.74
CA HIS A 190 5.98 -1.48 -6.24
C HIS A 190 5.11 -1.99 -5.09
N SER A 191 3.79 -2.05 -5.29
CA SER A 191 2.83 -2.52 -4.27
C SER A 191 3.05 -3.98 -3.83
N MET A 192 3.75 -4.77 -4.63
CA MET A 192 4.14 -6.15 -4.28
C MET A 192 5.43 -6.22 -3.46
N GLU A 193 6.17 -5.13 -3.29
CA GLU A 193 7.32 -5.08 -2.39
C GLU A 193 6.83 -4.93 -0.95
N THR A 194 6.52 -6.05 -0.32
CA THR A 194 5.95 -6.07 1.04
C THR A 194 6.94 -6.52 2.10
N ALA A 195 8.09 -7.03 1.70
CA ALA A 195 9.16 -7.46 2.59
C ALA A 195 10.54 -7.19 1.99
N TRP A 196 11.55 -7.10 2.86
CA TRP A 196 12.93 -6.87 2.48
C TRP A 196 13.90 -7.68 3.34
N ARG A 197 15.08 -7.91 2.79
CA ARG A 197 16.22 -8.52 3.48
C ARG A 197 17.54 -7.96 2.95
N ILE A 198 18.60 -8.10 3.75
CA ILE A 198 19.96 -7.87 3.28
C ILE A 198 20.55 -9.21 2.87
N ASN A 199 20.96 -9.30 1.61
CA ASN A 199 21.64 -10.44 1.04
C ASN A 199 22.94 -9.97 0.38
N ASN A 200 24.08 -10.48 0.84
CA ASN A 200 25.41 -10.10 0.35
C ASN A 200 25.64 -8.57 0.30
N GLY A 201 25.21 -7.85 1.34
CA GLY A 201 25.38 -6.39 1.44
C GLY A 201 24.44 -5.57 0.55
N ARG A 202 23.48 -6.20 -0.12
CA ARG A 202 22.46 -5.56 -0.95
C ARG A 202 21.09 -5.75 -0.32
N ILE A 203 20.16 -4.86 -0.64
CA ILE A 203 18.77 -5.04 -0.24
C ILE A 203 18.03 -5.75 -1.38
N GLU A 204 17.33 -6.80 -1.02
CA GLU A 204 16.34 -7.45 -1.87
C GLU A 204 14.96 -7.13 -1.32
N THR A 205 14.09 -6.56 -2.16
CA THR A 205 12.66 -6.42 -1.85
C THR A 205 11.89 -7.51 -2.58
N TYR A 206 10.89 -8.07 -1.91
CA TYR A 206 10.14 -9.21 -2.44
C TYR A 206 8.70 -9.23 -1.93
N TYR A 207 7.86 -10.01 -2.60
CA TYR A 207 6.53 -10.32 -2.11
C TYR A 207 6.59 -11.46 -1.11
N LYS A 208 6.14 -11.23 0.11
CA LYS A 208 6.29 -12.15 1.25
C LYS A 208 5.80 -13.59 0.99
N GLN A 209 4.88 -13.77 0.02
CA GLN A 209 4.34 -15.10 -0.31
C GLN A 209 5.22 -15.90 -1.29
N THR A 210 5.98 -15.25 -2.15
CA THR A 210 6.83 -15.93 -3.17
C THR A 210 8.29 -15.99 -2.78
N GLU A 211 8.75 -15.06 -1.93
CA GLU A 211 10.16 -14.88 -1.53
C GLU A 211 11.13 -14.61 -2.69
N GLU A 212 10.63 -14.41 -3.90
CA GLU A 212 11.44 -14.05 -5.07
C GLU A 212 11.69 -12.53 -5.09
N PRO A 213 12.94 -12.08 -5.30
CA PRO A 213 13.25 -10.66 -5.37
C PRO A 213 12.51 -9.98 -6.52
N ILE A 214 11.92 -8.81 -6.22
CA ILE A 214 11.32 -7.91 -7.22
C ILE A 214 12.35 -6.88 -7.66
N PHE A 215 13.01 -6.24 -6.68
CA PHE A 215 14.12 -5.34 -6.92
C PHE A 215 15.31 -5.67 -6.03
N VAL A 216 16.50 -5.38 -6.56
CA VAL A 216 17.76 -5.46 -5.84
C VAL A 216 18.38 -4.08 -5.81
N TYR A 217 18.62 -3.58 -4.60
CA TYR A 217 19.22 -2.27 -4.36
C TYR A 217 20.69 -2.44 -3.99
N THR A 218 21.56 -1.77 -4.71
CA THR A 218 23.00 -1.72 -4.45
C THR A 218 23.36 -0.33 -3.94
N LEU A 219 24.03 -0.23 -2.81
CA LEU A 219 24.47 1.02 -2.23
C LEU A 219 25.70 1.55 -2.97
N LEU A 220 25.59 2.71 -3.61
CA LEU A 220 26.69 3.37 -4.31
C LEU A 220 27.40 4.37 -3.40
N SER A 221 26.65 5.17 -2.66
CA SER A 221 27.18 6.07 -1.64
C SER A 221 26.20 6.28 -0.50
N ALA A 222 26.71 6.62 0.68
CA ALA A 222 25.91 6.99 1.84
C ALA A 222 26.61 8.05 2.66
N ASN A 223 25.83 9.03 3.08
CA ASN A 223 26.14 9.93 4.19
C ASN A 223 24.99 9.87 5.21
N ASN A 224 24.98 10.76 6.19
CA ASN A 224 23.98 10.68 7.26
C ASN A 224 22.53 10.91 6.77
N ASP A 225 22.34 11.70 5.72
CA ASP A 225 21.03 12.19 5.28
C ASP A 225 20.67 11.77 3.85
N GLU A 226 21.61 11.18 3.11
CA GLU A 226 21.42 10.85 1.71
C GLU A 226 22.14 9.56 1.35
N ILE A 227 21.47 8.71 0.59
CA ILE A 227 22.08 7.55 -0.05
C ILE A 227 21.85 7.59 -1.57
N ILE A 228 22.80 7.07 -2.31
CA ILE A 228 22.65 6.82 -3.74
C ILE A 228 22.64 5.31 -3.92
N VAL A 229 21.59 4.82 -4.55
CA VAL A 229 21.37 3.39 -4.79
C VAL A 229 21.21 3.10 -6.28
N ARG A 230 21.73 1.98 -6.71
CA ARG A 230 21.37 1.40 -8.00
C ARG A 230 20.31 0.33 -7.77
N ILE A 231 19.20 0.43 -8.49
CA ILE A 231 18.07 -0.49 -8.42
C ILE A 231 18.05 -1.30 -9.70
N ASN A 232 18.03 -2.61 -9.55
CA ASN A 232 17.88 -3.56 -10.65
C ASN A 232 16.57 -4.32 -10.47
N GLY A 233 15.71 -4.30 -11.50
CA GLY A 233 14.50 -5.14 -11.56
C GLY A 233 14.84 -6.59 -11.91
N THR A 234 14.13 -7.53 -11.31
CA THR A 234 14.32 -8.97 -11.54
C THR A 234 13.15 -9.62 -12.29
N LEU A 235 11.99 -8.98 -12.37
CA LEU A 235 10.80 -9.44 -13.08
C LEU A 235 10.75 -8.76 -14.46
N ASP A 236 10.70 -9.55 -15.52
CA ASP A 236 10.42 -9.30 -16.95
C ASP A 236 11.00 -8.03 -17.62
N ASP A 237 11.31 -6.98 -16.87
CA ASP A 237 11.92 -5.76 -17.36
C ASP A 237 13.36 -5.65 -16.87
N ILE A 238 14.29 -5.58 -17.80
CA ILE A 238 15.69 -5.27 -17.52
C ILE A 238 15.76 -3.79 -17.12
N LEU A 239 15.26 -3.48 -15.94
CA LEU A 239 15.34 -2.15 -15.38
C LEU A 239 16.66 -1.97 -14.64
N GLN A 240 17.36 -0.89 -14.92
CA GLN A 240 18.43 -0.38 -14.09
C GLN A 240 18.26 1.12 -13.92
N ALA A 241 18.17 1.57 -12.67
CA ALA A 241 18.05 2.99 -12.34
C ALA A 241 19.02 3.35 -11.21
N GLU A 242 19.57 4.57 -11.27
CA GLU A 242 20.26 5.17 -10.14
C GLU A 242 19.32 6.18 -9.46
N VAL A 243 19.16 6.01 -8.16
CA VAL A 243 18.18 6.77 -7.39
C VAL A 243 18.88 7.43 -6.21
N VAL A 244 18.63 8.72 -6.05
CA VAL A 244 19.05 9.48 -4.87
C VAL A 244 17.90 9.47 -3.87
N LEU A 245 18.15 8.86 -2.73
CA LEU A 245 17.24 8.80 -1.61
C LEU A 245 17.73 9.75 -0.52
N VAL A 246 16.87 10.66 -0.11
CA VAL A 246 17.15 11.59 0.99
C VAL A 246 16.40 11.12 2.20
N LYS A 247 17.12 10.98 3.31
CA LYS A 247 16.56 10.62 4.59
C LYS A 247 15.65 11.74 5.05
N ASP A 248 14.42 11.38 5.27
CA ASP A 248 13.46 12.23 5.93
C ASP A 248 13.19 11.62 7.31
N SER A 249 13.40 12.41 8.34
CA SER A 249 12.98 11.99 9.66
C SER A 249 11.49 11.72 9.56
N ILE A 250 11.10 10.45 9.72
CA ILE A 250 9.72 10.23 10.12
C ILE A 250 9.58 11.06 11.38
N PRO A 251 8.61 11.96 11.42
CA PRO A 251 8.30 12.60 12.67
C PRO A 251 8.15 11.46 13.65
N ASN A 252 9.03 11.45 14.63
CA ASN A 252 9.18 10.38 15.62
C ASN A 252 7.79 9.91 16.00
N THR A 253 7.43 8.64 15.79
CA THR A 253 6.17 8.07 16.25
C THR A 253 6.17 7.75 17.75
N GLY A 254 7.14 8.23 18.49
CA GLY A 254 6.95 8.87 19.77
C GLY A 254 6.43 10.28 19.45
N THR A 255 5.36 10.37 18.69
CA THR A 255 4.71 11.60 18.29
C THR A 255 4.25 12.32 19.53
N THR A 256 5.03 13.30 19.95
CA THR A 256 4.38 14.43 20.57
C THR A 256 3.48 15.03 19.50
N GLU A 257 2.24 15.29 19.80
CA GLU A 257 1.22 15.86 18.88
C GLU A 257 1.73 17.08 18.08
N GLU A 258 2.80 17.73 18.55
CA GLU A 258 3.40 18.93 17.96
C GLU A 258 4.08 18.70 16.59
N ASN A 259 4.65 17.52 16.35
CA ASN A 259 5.44 17.29 15.12
C ASN A 259 4.63 16.79 13.92
N VAL A 260 3.39 16.34 14.15
CA VAL A 260 2.51 15.82 13.10
C VAL A 260 1.89 16.95 12.27
N PHE A 261 1.74 18.13 12.87
CA PHE A 261 1.11 19.31 12.26
C PHE A 261 2.11 20.44 12.01
N ASP A 262 3.37 20.13 11.74
CA ASP A 262 4.43 21.12 11.55
C ASP A 262 4.57 21.62 10.10
N SER A 263 3.99 20.91 9.14
CA SER A 263 4.08 21.26 7.72
C SER A 263 2.82 20.93 6.93
N ASN A 264 2.64 21.62 5.80
CA ASN A 264 1.55 21.37 4.87
C ASN A 264 1.56 19.92 4.35
N ASN A 265 2.73 19.35 4.11
CA ASN A 265 2.86 17.98 3.61
C ASN A 265 2.42 16.96 4.66
N ASN A 266 2.79 17.16 5.91
CA ASN A 266 2.36 16.28 7.01
C ASN A 266 0.85 16.32 7.21
N ILE A 267 0.24 17.52 7.14
CA ILE A 267 -1.21 17.66 7.20
C ILE A 267 -1.88 16.90 6.04
N LEU A 268 -1.36 17.03 4.81
CA LEU A 268 -1.91 16.32 3.65
C LEU A 268 -1.74 14.80 3.77
N ASN A 269 -0.62 14.32 4.31
CA ASN A 269 -0.40 12.89 4.52
C ASN A 269 -1.41 12.31 5.52
N ILE A 270 -1.65 12.99 6.64
CA ILE A 270 -2.66 12.54 7.61
C ILE A 270 -4.06 12.63 7.02
N TYR A 271 -4.38 13.72 6.35
CA TYR A 271 -5.64 13.87 5.65
C TYR A 271 -5.89 12.73 4.65
N ASN A 272 -4.91 12.41 3.80
CA ASN A 272 -5.00 11.29 2.87
C ASN A 272 -5.13 9.94 3.60
N SER A 273 -4.46 9.78 4.74
CA SER A 273 -4.58 8.57 5.56
C SER A 273 -5.99 8.38 6.15
N CYS A 274 -6.75 9.46 6.38
CA CYS A 274 -8.15 9.36 6.79
C CYS A 274 -9.02 8.78 5.68
N TYR A 275 -8.79 9.20 4.42
CA TYR A 275 -9.50 8.62 3.26
C TYR A 275 -9.12 7.16 3.02
N ALA A 276 -7.83 6.82 3.11
CA ALA A 276 -7.36 5.44 2.99
C ALA A 276 -8.01 4.54 4.05
N SER A 277 -8.03 4.99 5.31
CA SER A 277 -8.69 4.28 6.40
C SER A 277 -10.20 4.12 6.18
N CYS A 278 -10.86 5.16 5.64
CA CYS A 278 -12.28 5.09 5.28
C CYS A 278 -12.53 4.08 4.15
N ALA A 279 -11.66 4.00 3.16
CA ALA A 279 -11.76 3.01 2.06
C ALA A 279 -11.59 1.58 2.57
N GLU A 280 -10.69 1.35 3.51
CA GLU A 280 -10.54 0.05 4.17
C GLU A 280 -11.76 -0.33 5.01
N PHE A 281 -12.32 0.64 5.75
CA PHE A 281 -13.57 0.44 6.49
C PHE A 281 -14.70 0.04 5.56
N GLU A 282 -14.88 0.76 4.45
CA GLU A 282 -15.95 0.51 3.49
C GLU A 282 -15.80 -0.85 2.81
N THR A 283 -14.58 -1.23 2.45
CA THR A 283 -14.29 -2.55 1.88
C THR A 283 -14.69 -3.69 2.84
N ALA A 284 -14.38 -3.51 4.13
CA ALA A 284 -14.77 -4.47 5.16
C ALA A 284 -16.30 -4.50 5.36
N GLN A 285 -16.95 -3.33 5.33
CA GLN A 285 -18.41 -3.21 5.46
C GLN A 285 -19.13 -3.94 4.32
N ILE A 286 -18.75 -3.71 3.07
CA ILE A 286 -19.34 -4.40 1.91
C ILE A 286 -19.21 -5.91 2.07
N LYS A 287 -18.07 -6.41 2.52
CA LYS A 287 -17.87 -7.83 2.79
C LYS A 287 -18.83 -8.35 3.86
N LEU A 288 -19.00 -7.66 4.98
CA LEU A 288 -19.93 -8.03 6.05
C LEU A 288 -21.39 -7.99 5.57
N GLU A 289 -21.77 -6.94 4.87
CA GLU A 289 -23.12 -6.80 4.31
C GLU A 289 -23.43 -7.90 3.29
N SER A 290 -22.46 -8.28 2.45
CA SER A 290 -22.65 -9.37 1.48
C SER A 290 -22.98 -10.70 2.13
N ILE A 291 -22.45 -10.98 3.33
CA ILE A 291 -22.79 -12.17 4.12
C ILE A 291 -24.26 -12.08 4.61
N ARG A 292 -24.67 -10.91 5.09
CA ARG A 292 -26.03 -10.67 5.60
C ARG A 292 -27.08 -10.67 4.49
N LEU A 293 -26.73 -10.16 3.32
CA LEU A 293 -27.63 -10.10 2.16
C LEU A 293 -27.84 -11.44 1.47
N ASN A 294 -26.94 -12.39 1.66
CA ASN A 294 -27.07 -13.73 1.10
C ASN A 294 -27.94 -14.63 2.02
N PRO A 295 -29.12 -15.08 1.57
CA PRO A 295 -30.03 -15.90 2.39
C PRO A 295 -29.40 -17.18 2.96
N THR A 296 -28.34 -17.71 2.32
CA THR A 296 -27.67 -18.93 2.79
C THR A 296 -26.68 -18.68 3.92
N THR A 297 -26.19 -17.46 4.08
CA THR A 297 -25.19 -17.07 5.08
C THR A 297 -25.70 -16.03 6.07
N ALA A 298 -26.88 -15.46 5.84
CA ALA A 298 -27.45 -14.38 6.65
C ALA A 298 -27.46 -14.67 8.16
N HIS A 299 -27.71 -15.94 8.56
CA HIS A 299 -27.76 -16.38 9.96
C HIS A 299 -26.39 -16.78 10.56
N GLN A 300 -25.30 -16.69 9.80
CA GLN A 300 -23.98 -17.16 10.25
C GLN A 300 -23.19 -16.10 11.02
N ILE A 301 -23.65 -14.84 11.02
CA ILE A 301 -22.97 -13.74 11.68
C ILE A 301 -23.17 -13.84 13.20
N THR A 302 -22.07 -13.92 13.94
CA THR A 302 -22.02 -14.02 15.40
C THR A 302 -21.10 -12.95 15.99
N PRO A 303 -21.13 -12.71 17.31
CA PRO A 303 -20.18 -11.80 17.98
C PRO A 303 -18.70 -12.15 17.78
N ASN A 304 -18.41 -13.42 17.44
CA ASN A 304 -17.04 -13.90 17.18
C ASN A 304 -16.68 -13.93 15.69
N SER A 305 -17.55 -13.46 14.80
CA SER A 305 -17.26 -13.41 13.38
C SER A 305 -16.15 -12.39 13.11
N PRO A 306 -15.05 -12.76 12.42
CA PRO A 306 -13.93 -11.86 12.15
C PRO A 306 -14.34 -10.65 11.33
N GLU A 307 -15.31 -10.78 10.43
CA GLU A 307 -15.84 -9.68 9.63
C GLU A 307 -16.52 -8.60 10.49
N VAL A 308 -17.20 -9.01 11.58
CA VAL A 308 -17.81 -8.08 12.52
C VAL A 308 -16.77 -7.26 13.25
N SER A 309 -15.72 -7.92 13.78
CA SER A 309 -14.60 -7.24 14.45
C SER A 309 -13.81 -6.35 13.49
N ASP A 310 -13.58 -6.78 12.25
CA ASP A 310 -12.82 -6.03 11.25
C ASP A 310 -13.52 -4.71 10.93
N VAL A 311 -14.82 -4.72 10.62
CA VAL A 311 -15.59 -3.49 10.34
C VAL A 311 -15.63 -2.55 11.54
N TRP A 312 -15.90 -3.10 12.73
CA TRP A 312 -15.97 -2.31 13.97
C TRP A 312 -14.65 -1.60 14.27
N GLN A 313 -13.54 -2.34 14.24
CA GLN A 313 -12.22 -1.78 14.51
C GLN A 313 -11.82 -0.73 13.47
N ARG A 314 -12.01 -0.99 12.18
CA ARG A 314 -11.69 -0.03 11.11
C ARG A 314 -12.51 1.25 11.22
N ALA A 315 -13.79 1.14 11.56
CA ALA A 315 -14.63 2.31 11.78
C ALA A 315 -14.07 3.22 12.88
N TYR A 316 -13.75 2.64 14.04
CA TYR A 316 -13.21 3.42 15.17
C TYR A 316 -11.79 3.91 14.95
N GLN A 317 -10.95 3.17 14.25
CA GLN A 317 -9.63 3.64 13.79
C GLN A 317 -9.77 4.85 12.86
N THR A 318 -10.71 4.80 11.93
CA THR A 318 -10.97 5.92 11.01
C THR A 318 -11.48 7.15 11.76
N ILE A 319 -12.46 6.99 12.65
CA ILE A 319 -12.97 8.09 13.48
C ILE A 319 -11.85 8.68 14.33
N ASN A 320 -11.00 7.84 14.94
CA ASN A 320 -9.92 8.32 15.79
C ASN A 320 -8.88 9.13 14.99
N ARG A 321 -8.49 8.67 13.81
CA ARG A 321 -7.60 9.44 12.91
C ARG A 321 -8.19 10.79 12.52
N ILE A 322 -9.47 10.82 12.18
CA ILE A 322 -10.17 12.06 11.85
C ILE A 322 -10.19 12.99 13.06
N ASN A 323 -10.51 12.47 14.25
CA ASN A 323 -10.56 13.26 15.47
C ASN A 323 -9.22 13.92 15.80
N LEU A 324 -8.09 13.20 15.61
CA LEU A 324 -6.73 13.76 15.78
C LEU A 324 -6.53 15.04 14.94
N VAL A 325 -7.02 15.06 13.71
CA VAL A 325 -6.91 16.23 12.84
C VAL A 325 -7.89 17.33 13.26
N LEU A 326 -9.13 16.96 13.59
CA LEU A 326 -10.17 17.93 13.95
C LEU A 326 -9.87 18.64 15.29
N GLU A 327 -9.15 18.01 16.22
CA GLU A 327 -8.66 18.67 17.44
C GLU A 327 -7.64 19.77 17.16
N LYS A 328 -7.03 19.77 15.98
CA LYS A 328 -6.06 20.77 15.52
C LYS A 328 -6.64 21.67 14.41
N GLU A 329 -7.97 21.81 14.33
CA GLU A 329 -8.68 22.54 13.26
C GLU A 329 -8.09 23.92 12.99
N ASP A 330 -7.86 24.73 14.02
CA ASP A 330 -7.33 26.10 13.89
C ASP A 330 -5.89 26.08 13.32
N MET A 331 -5.06 25.13 13.73
CA MET A 331 -3.70 24.97 13.22
C MET A 331 -3.71 24.56 11.75
N VAL A 332 -4.54 23.58 11.37
CA VAL A 332 -4.72 23.14 9.98
C VAL A 332 -5.15 24.31 9.10
N ILE A 333 -6.14 25.09 9.54
CA ILE A 333 -6.62 26.28 8.81
C ILE A 333 -5.52 27.33 8.67
N SER A 334 -4.74 27.54 9.72
CA SER A 334 -3.64 28.52 9.70
C SER A 334 -2.53 28.13 8.73
N LEU A 335 -2.08 26.87 8.76
CA LEU A 335 -0.98 26.37 7.94
C LEU A 335 -1.38 26.19 6.46
N MET A 336 -2.56 25.62 6.20
CA MET A 336 -3.03 25.36 4.84
C MET A 336 -3.60 26.60 4.13
N GLY A 337 -3.82 27.68 4.87
CA GLY A 337 -4.55 28.87 4.43
C GLY A 337 -6.08 28.71 4.58
N SER A 338 -6.76 29.83 4.86
CA SER A 338 -8.15 29.84 5.30
C SER A 338 -9.11 29.04 4.40
N GLN A 339 -9.02 29.19 3.08
CA GLN A 339 -9.94 28.50 2.17
C GLN A 339 -9.66 26.99 2.13
N LYS A 340 -8.43 26.60 1.84
CA LYS A 340 -8.04 25.19 1.72
C LYS A 340 -8.18 24.46 3.05
N GLY A 341 -7.74 25.07 4.15
CA GLY A 341 -7.85 24.48 5.49
C GLY A 341 -9.31 24.22 5.88
N LYS A 342 -10.22 25.18 5.64
CA LYS A 342 -11.65 24.98 5.91
C LYS A 342 -12.26 23.87 5.05
N THR A 343 -11.84 23.75 3.80
CA THR A 343 -12.27 22.66 2.92
C THR A 343 -11.82 21.29 3.46
N LEU A 344 -10.55 21.15 3.84
CA LEU A 344 -10.02 19.90 4.42
C LEU A 344 -10.79 19.51 5.71
N ILE A 345 -11.02 20.46 6.59
CA ILE A 345 -11.77 20.24 7.82
C ILE A 345 -13.23 19.85 7.53
N ALA A 346 -13.87 20.48 6.58
CA ALA A 346 -15.23 20.15 6.18
C ALA A 346 -15.34 18.73 5.61
N GLU A 347 -14.39 18.34 4.78
CA GLU A 347 -14.33 16.99 4.22
C GLU A 347 -14.12 15.94 5.32
N LEU A 348 -13.25 16.20 6.30
CA LEU A 348 -13.03 15.29 7.43
C LEU A 348 -14.27 15.19 8.35
N LYS A 349 -14.97 16.30 8.60
CA LYS A 349 -16.27 16.28 9.32
C LYS A 349 -17.30 15.43 8.55
N ALA A 350 -17.34 15.56 7.23
CA ALA A 350 -18.22 14.76 6.39
C ALA A 350 -17.87 13.27 6.40
N LEU A 351 -16.57 12.91 6.36
CA LEU A 351 -16.11 11.53 6.52
C LEU A 351 -16.49 10.97 7.90
N ARG A 352 -16.30 11.73 8.98
CA ARG A 352 -16.68 11.31 10.33
C ARG A 352 -18.19 11.08 10.44
N ALA A 353 -18.99 11.96 9.85
CA ALA A 353 -20.43 11.79 9.77
C ALA A 353 -20.82 10.52 9.00
N PHE A 354 -20.16 10.24 7.89
CA PHE A 354 -20.36 9.04 7.08
C PHE A 354 -20.08 7.76 7.86
N VAL A 355 -18.93 7.66 8.53
CA VAL A 355 -18.58 6.48 9.32
C VAL A 355 -19.53 6.27 10.50
N ASN A 356 -19.91 7.34 11.22
CA ASN A 356 -20.89 7.26 12.31
C ASN A 356 -22.28 6.86 11.81
N TYR A 357 -22.73 7.35 10.66
CA TYR A 357 -23.98 6.92 10.03
C TYR A 357 -23.97 5.41 9.79
N ASN A 358 -22.92 4.87 9.19
CA ASN A 358 -22.80 3.45 8.90
C ASN A 358 -22.72 2.59 10.17
N LEU A 359 -21.95 3.01 11.18
CA LEU A 359 -21.92 2.36 12.48
C LEU A 359 -23.32 2.25 13.09
N ALA A 360 -24.05 3.34 13.13
CA ALA A 360 -25.40 3.36 13.69
C ALA A 360 -26.39 2.57 12.82
N MET A 361 -26.24 2.54 11.50
CA MET A 361 -27.05 1.68 10.62
C MET A 361 -26.78 0.21 10.85
N LEU A 362 -25.52 -0.19 11.09
CA LEU A 362 -25.18 -1.60 11.29
C LEU A 362 -25.48 -2.10 12.71
N TRP A 363 -25.14 -1.33 13.75
CA TRP A 363 -25.20 -1.79 15.14
C TRP A 363 -26.27 -1.14 16.01
N GLY A 364 -26.95 -0.09 15.52
CA GLY A 364 -27.90 0.64 16.33
C GLY A 364 -27.20 1.59 17.31
N ASN A 365 -27.26 1.30 18.60
CA ASN A 365 -26.55 2.08 19.62
C ASN A 365 -25.06 1.77 19.60
N VAL A 366 -24.22 2.80 19.49
CA VAL A 366 -22.75 2.67 19.35
C VAL A 366 -22.04 3.75 20.17
N PRO A 367 -20.79 3.54 20.62
CA PRO A 367 -19.99 4.60 21.19
C PRO A 367 -19.80 5.77 20.21
N LEU A 368 -20.14 6.98 20.62
CA LEU A 368 -19.95 8.19 19.83
C LEU A 368 -18.66 8.88 20.25
N LEU A 369 -17.62 8.76 19.44
CA LEU A 369 -16.30 9.34 19.68
C LEU A 369 -16.20 10.70 19.00
N THR A 370 -16.20 11.77 19.76
CA THR A 370 -16.05 13.16 19.28
C THR A 370 -14.66 13.74 19.48
N ARG A 371 -13.77 12.98 20.15
CA ARG A 371 -12.36 13.31 20.42
C ARG A 371 -11.46 12.15 20.11
N ALA A 372 -10.17 12.43 19.89
CA ALA A 372 -9.17 11.40 19.74
C ALA A 372 -8.97 10.64 21.06
N ILE A 373 -8.79 9.33 20.96
CA ILE A 373 -8.43 8.47 22.09
C ILE A 373 -6.96 8.17 21.96
N THR A 374 -6.18 8.66 22.92
CA THR A 374 -4.73 8.41 23.03
C THR A 374 -4.40 7.31 24.05
N ASP A 375 -5.31 7.05 24.97
CA ASP A 375 -5.18 6.02 25.99
C ASP A 375 -6.30 4.96 25.82
N ILE A 376 -6.08 3.75 26.32
CA ILE A 376 -7.11 2.72 26.33
C ILE A 376 -8.16 3.09 27.38
N ASP A 377 -9.17 3.86 26.99
CA ASP A 377 -10.34 4.15 27.82
C ASP A 377 -11.48 3.18 27.46
N ASN A 378 -11.62 2.15 28.26
CA ASN A 378 -12.69 1.16 28.14
C ASN A 378 -14.00 1.61 28.82
N SER A 379 -14.15 2.91 29.11
CA SER A 379 -15.31 3.45 29.83
C SER A 379 -16.38 4.06 28.93
N ILE A 380 -16.17 4.12 27.60
CA ILE A 380 -17.07 4.80 26.68
C ILE A 380 -18.37 4.00 26.50
N ALA A 381 -19.48 4.62 26.87
CA ALA A 381 -20.80 4.01 26.74
C ALA A 381 -21.38 4.16 25.32
N GLN A 382 -22.35 3.31 25.00
CA GLN A 382 -23.15 3.48 23.79
C GLN A 382 -24.03 4.74 23.86
N THR A 383 -24.09 5.42 22.74
CA THR A 383 -25.03 6.53 22.47
C THR A 383 -26.22 5.97 21.67
N ASN A 384 -27.41 6.50 21.89
CA ASN A 384 -28.59 6.08 21.14
C ASN A 384 -28.42 6.31 19.64
N GLN A 385 -28.89 5.38 18.84
CA GLN A 385 -28.82 5.43 17.37
C GLN A 385 -29.30 6.78 16.80
N SER A 386 -30.45 7.28 17.29
CA SER A 386 -31.01 8.56 16.84
C SER A 386 -30.13 9.77 17.17
N GLU A 387 -29.42 9.73 18.30
CA GLU A 387 -28.48 10.78 18.68
C GLU A 387 -27.23 10.73 17.81
N VAL A 388 -26.74 9.53 17.47
CA VAL A 388 -25.62 9.34 16.52
C VAL A 388 -25.99 9.87 15.13
N PHE A 389 -27.20 9.58 14.65
CA PHE A 389 -27.69 10.14 13.38
C PHE A 389 -27.84 11.67 13.43
N GLN A 390 -28.33 12.22 14.56
CA GLN A 390 -28.43 13.66 14.69
C GLN A 390 -27.05 14.34 14.72
N PHE A 391 -26.08 13.76 15.46
CA PHE A 391 -24.70 14.21 15.45
C PHE A 391 -24.12 14.23 14.02
N ALA A 392 -24.27 13.14 13.28
CA ALA A 392 -23.79 13.06 11.90
C ALA A 392 -24.47 14.09 10.98
N LEU A 393 -25.78 14.34 11.18
CA LEU A 393 -26.51 15.37 10.44
C LEU A 393 -25.99 16.79 10.75
N ASP A 394 -25.66 17.06 12.00
CA ASP A 394 -25.12 18.36 12.42
C ASP A 394 -23.71 18.56 11.87
N GLU A 395 -22.86 17.52 11.84
CA GLU A 395 -21.54 17.56 11.19
C GLU A 395 -21.66 17.93 9.70
N ILE A 396 -22.56 17.28 8.97
CA ILE A 396 -22.79 17.60 7.55
C ILE A 396 -23.35 19.00 7.36
N ASN A 397 -24.28 19.44 8.20
CA ASN A 397 -24.82 20.79 8.12
C ASN A 397 -23.74 21.85 8.31
N ASN A 398 -22.78 21.61 9.20
CA ASN A 398 -21.67 22.53 9.47
C ASN A 398 -20.59 22.47 8.37
N ALA A 399 -20.47 21.33 7.67
CA ALA A 399 -19.46 21.11 6.65
C ALA A 399 -19.88 21.57 5.25
N ILE A 400 -21.15 21.39 4.88
CA ILE A 400 -21.62 21.38 3.49
C ILE A 400 -21.32 22.65 2.69
N ASP A 401 -21.26 23.81 3.33
CA ASP A 401 -20.98 25.07 2.65
C ASP A 401 -19.50 25.22 2.27
N TYR A 402 -18.62 24.51 2.95
CA TYR A 402 -17.17 24.49 2.70
C TYR A 402 -16.73 23.33 1.83
N LEU A 403 -17.61 22.34 1.56
CA LEU A 403 -17.30 21.23 0.67
C LEU A 403 -17.14 21.72 -0.77
N PRO A 404 -16.16 21.17 -1.52
CA PRO A 404 -15.93 21.57 -2.90
C PRO A 404 -17.11 21.17 -3.80
N VAL A 405 -17.40 22.00 -4.79
CA VAL A 405 -18.33 21.65 -5.86
C VAL A 405 -17.62 20.73 -6.83
N ASN A 406 -18.29 19.67 -7.28
CA ASN A 406 -17.74 18.78 -8.29
C ASN A 406 -17.81 19.46 -9.67
N GLU A 407 -16.70 20.03 -10.13
CA GLU A 407 -16.59 20.70 -11.43
C GLU A 407 -16.38 19.71 -12.60
N GLY A 408 -16.70 18.43 -12.42
CA GLY A 408 -16.55 17.40 -13.45
C GLY A 408 -15.13 16.85 -13.61
N GLN A 409 -14.20 17.23 -12.74
CA GLN A 409 -12.83 16.69 -12.74
C GLN A 409 -12.79 15.29 -12.11
N GLU A 410 -12.04 14.37 -12.70
CA GLU A 410 -11.93 12.97 -12.21
C GLU A 410 -11.51 12.91 -10.73
N ASN A 411 -10.51 13.66 -10.34
CA ASN A 411 -10.00 13.67 -8.96
C ASN A 411 -10.99 14.28 -7.95
N GLY A 412 -11.90 15.14 -8.36
CA GLY A 412 -12.92 15.74 -7.47
C GLY A 412 -13.93 14.73 -6.92
N ARG A 413 -14.00 13.52 -7.52
CA ARG A 413 -14.89 12.44 -7.07
C ARG A 413 -14.29 11.52 -6.04
N LEU A 414 -12.97 11.58 -5.86
CA LEU A 414 -12.23 10.79 -4.86
C LEU A 414 -12.27 11.43 -3.47
N TYR A 415 -12.65 12.69 -3.40
CA TYR A 415 -12.78 13.43 -2.16
C TYR A 415 -14.25 13.76 -1.89
N PHE A 416 -14.57 13.99 -0.63
CA PHE A 416 -15.94 14.29 -0.22
C PHE A 416 -16.36 15.65 -0.78
N ASN A 417 -17.26 15.66 -1.73
CA ASN A 417 -17.73 16.87 -2.38
C ASN A 417 -19.14 17.28 -1.90
N LYS A 418 -19.61 18.43 -2.35
CA LYS A 418 -20.88 19.00 -1.90
C LYS A 418 -22.10 18.12 -2.21
N ASP A 419 -22.08 17.41 -3.34
CA ASP A 419 -23.17 16.51 -3.71
C ASP A 419 -23.12 15.21 -2.90
N ALA A 420 -21.94 14.69 -2.58
CA ALA A 420 -21.79 13.60 -1.61
C ALA A 420 -22.33 14.01 -0.22
N GLY A 421 -22.05 15.24 0.19
CA GLY A 421 -22.62 15.83 1.41
C GLY A 421 -24.15 15.90 1.38
N ARG A 422 -24.74 16.26 0.24
CA ARG A 422 -26.21 16.25 0.04
C ARG A 422 -26.78 14.84 0.09
N MET A 423 -26.09 13.85 -0.50
CA MET A 423 -26.51 12.45 -0.44
C MET A 423 -26.56 11.94 1.01
N LEU A 424 -25.45 12.07 1.76
CA LEU A 424 -25.39 11.66 3.16
C LEU A 424 -26.40 12.42 4.03
N LYS A 425 -26.55 13.73 3.82
CA LYS A 425 -27.55 14.54 4.50
C LYS A 425 -28.97 14.02 4.27
N ALA A 426 -29.30 13.64 3.04
CA ALA A 426 -30.61 13.08 2.72
C ALA A 426 -30.84 11.72 3.40
N GLU A 427 -29.86 10.82 3.42
CA GLU A 427 -29.94 9.55 4.16
C GLU A 427 -30.19 9.78 5.66
N LEU A 428 -29.43 10.69 6.28
CA LEU A 428 -29.63 11.06 7.69
C LEU A 428 -31.01 11.65 7.95
N GLN A 429 -31.49 12.48 7.03
CA GLN A 429 -32.86 13.04 7.11
C GLN A 429 -33.92 11.93 6.96
N MET A 430 -33.71 10.93 6.10
CA MET A 430 -34.64 9.81 5.94
C MET A 430 -34.72 8.95 7.21
N VAL A 431 -33.58 8.55 7.79
CA VAL A 431 -33.58 7.73 9.02
C VAL A 431 -34.12 8.50 10.24
N LEU A 432 -34.03 9.82 10.24
CA LEU A 432 -34.63 10.70 11.25
C LEU A 432 -36.11 11.06 10.96
N GLY A 433 -36.73 10.45 9.96
CA GLY A 433 -38.15 10.70 9.60
C GLY A 433 -38.42 12.04 8.88
N LYS A 434 -37.38 12.79 8.51
CA LYS A 434 -37.48 14.12 7.89
C LYS A 434 -37.59 14.03 6.35
N LYS A 435 -38.53 13.20 5.84
CA LYS A 435 -38.63 12.84 4.40
C LYS A 435 -38.78 14.05 3.47
N ALA A 436 -39.56 15.07 3.85
CA ALA A 436 -39.75 16.27 3.04
C ALA A 436 -38.42 17.04 2.87
N GLN A 437 -37.62 17.11 3.93
CA GLN A 437 -36.29 17.74 3.89
C GLN A 437 -35.33 16.94 3.04
N ALA A 438 -35.34 15.59 3.17
CA ALA A 438 -34.53 14.71 2.36
C ALA A 438 -34.81 14.91 0.85
N LYS A 439 -36.08 14.94 0.45
CA LYS A 439 -36.46 15.25 -0.94
C LYS A 439 -35.93 16.60 -1.42
N ALA A 440 -36.07 17.63 -0.61
CA ALA A 440 -35.59 18.99 -0.94
C ALA A 440 -34.03 18.99 -1.07
N THR A 441 -33.34 18.23 -0.26
CA THR A 441 -31.89 18.09 -0.31
C THR A 441 -31.43 17.36 -1.59
N LEU A 442 -32.07 16.25 -1.94
CA LEU A 442 -31.74 15.47 -3.15
C LEU A 442 -31.99 16.26 -4.44
N ASN A 443 -33.05 17.06 -4.49
CA ASN A 443 -33.37 17.91 -5.64
C ASN A 443 -32.35 19.05 -5.88
N GLN A 444 -31.43 19.29 -4.95
CA GLN A 444 -30.32 20.24 -5.14
C GLN A 444 -29.14 19.66 -5.90
N ILE A 445 -29.14 18.36 -6.15
CA ILE A 445 -28.06 17.68 -6.89
C ILE A 445 -28.33 17.90 -8.39
N GLU A 446 -27.38 18.55 -9.05
CA GLU A 446 -27.50 18.88 -10.48
C GLU A 446 -27.24 17.65 -11.34
N SER A 447 -28.31 17.01 -11.81
CA SER A 447 -28.26 15.79 -12.63
C SER A 447 -27.45 15.95 -13.93
N ASN A 448 -27.37 17.18 -14.47
CA ASN A 448 -26.63 17.46 -15.71
C ASN A 448 -25.11 17.36 -15.57
N SER A 449 -24.59 17.37 -14.34
CA SER A 449 -23.15 17.22 -14.06
C SER A 449 -22.68 15.77 -14.10
N TYR A 450 -23.60 14.82 -14.21
CA TYR A 450 -23.32 13.39 -14.14
C TYR A 450 -23.88 12.65 -15.36
N ILE A 451 -23.19 11.57 -15.79
CA ILE A 451 -23.64 10.70 -16.88
C ILE A 451 -24.27 9.44 -16.29
N THR A 452 -25.42 9.04 -16.81
CA THR A 452 -26.24 7.91 -16.31
C THR A 452 -25.82 6.53 -16.83
N THR A 453 -24.86 6.45 -17.76
CA THR A 453 -24.41 5.18 -18.35
C THR A 453 -23.19 4.62 -17.63
N ARG A 454 -23.32 3.40 -17.13
CA ARG A 454 -22.24 2.64 -16.50
C ARG A 454 -21.35 1.98 -17.54
N SER A 455 -20.05 2.17 -17.49
CA SER A 455 -19.04 1.37 -18.20
C SER A 455 -18.16 0.64 -17.19
N THR A 456 -17.42 -0.35 -17.63
CA THR A 456 -16.70 -1.31 -16.75
C THR A 456 -15.71 -0.66 -15.76
N SER A 457 -15.55 -1.26 -14.63
CA SER A 457 -15.02 -0.85 -13.32
C SER A 457 -13.56 -0.31 -13.19
N THR A 458 -12.86 0.01 -14.26
CA THR A 458 -11.45 0.42 -14.21
C THR A 458 -11.20 1.92 -14.40
N SER A 459 -12.24 2.71 -14.66
CA SER A 459 -12.13 4.17 -14.78
C SER A 459 -13.09 4.86 -13.82
N LEU A 460 -12.68 5.99 -13.27
CA LEU A 460 -13.54 6.84 -12.44
C LEU A 460 -14.70 7.36 -13.30
N GLU A 461 -15.88 6.76 -13.16
CA GLU A 461 -16.99 6.99 -14.05
C GLU A 461 -17.68 8.35 -13.78
N LYS A 462 -18.12 8.99 -14.85
CA LYS A 462 -18.88 10.25 -14.75
C LYS A 462 -20.24 10.11 -14.04
N SER A 463 -20.70 8.87 -13.80
CA SER A 463 -21.88 8.57 -12.99
C SER A 463 -21.65 8.69 -11.49
N TYR A 464 -20.38 8.66 -11.04
CA TYR A 464 -20.06 8.70 -9.62
C TYR A 464 -20.18 10.13 -9.08
N ILE A 465 -20.92 10.27 -7.99
CA ILE A 465 -20.94 11.47 -7.19
C ILE A 465 -19.75 11.47 -6.24
N TRP A 466 -19.49 10.31 -5.62
CA TRP A 466 -18.34 10.10 -4.77
C TRP A 466 -17.93 8.61 -4.79
N ALA A 467 -16.61 8.37 -4.85
CA ALA A 467 -16.03 7.04 -4.79
C ALA A 467 -14.77 7.04 -3.91
N LEU A 468 -14.49 5.92 -3.27
CA LEU A 468 -13.26 5.70 -2.53
C LEU A 468 -12.28 4.90 -3.36
N HIS A 469 -11.01 5.29 -3.31
CA HIS A 469 -9.93 4.56 -3.98
C HIS A 469 -9.52 3.35 -3.14
N GLN A 470 -9.60 2.16 -3.72
CA GLN A 470 -9.15 0.91 -3.11
C GLN A 470 -7.70 0.60 -3.52
N GLN A 471 -6.97 -0.15 -2.68
CA GLN A 471 -5.55 -0.48 -2.88
C GLN A 471 -5.20 -1.20 -4.21
N THR A 472 -6.20 -1.71 -4.94
CA THR A 472 -6.04 -2.49 -6.18
C THR A 472 -6.28 -1.70 -7.46
N ASN A 473 -6.13 -0.38 -7.45
CA ASN A 473 -6.53 0.51 -8.56
C ASN A 473 -8.01 0.42 -8.96
N ASN A 474 -8.84 -0.09 -8.08
CA ASN A 474 -10.28 -0.12 -8.22
C ASN A 474 -10.92 1.02 -7.42
N TYR A 475 -12.07 1.48 -7.89
CA TYR A 475 -12.86 2.49 -7.19
C TYR A 475 -14.10 1.82 -6.61
N CYS A 476 -14.39 2.10 -5.34
CA CYS A 476 -15.65 1.75 -4.72
C CYS A 476 -16.60 2.96 -4.84
N PRO A 477 -17.62 2.91 -5.69
CA PRO A 477 -18.60 3.99 -5.76
C PRO A 477 -19.47 3.97 -4.52
N ILE A 478 -19.45 5.08 -3.77
CA ILE A 478 -20.28 5.26 -2.57
C ILE A 478 -21.61 5.89 -2.98
N TYR A 479 -21.57 7.00 -3.73
CA TYR A 479 -22.77 7.64 -4.23
C TYR A 479 -22.71 7.82 -5.74
N THR A 480 -23.81 7.44 -6.40
CA THR A 480 -24.02 7.65 -7.83
C THR A 480 -25.30 8.42 -8.09
N LEU A 481 -25.50 8.89 -9.30
CA LEU A 481 -26.78 9.50 -9.69
C LEU A 481 -27.94 8.51 -9.56
N THR A 482 -27.69 7.21 -9.76
CA THR A 482 -28.69 6.16 -9.56
C THR A 482 -29.14 6.09 -8.11
N HIS A 483 -28.24 6.22 -7.13
CA HIS A 483 -28.60 6.28 -5.72
C HIS A 483 -29.50 7.48 -5.42
N ASN A 484 -29.22 8.66 -6.01
CA ASN A 484 -30.09 9.83 -5.85
C ASN A 484 -31.52 9.55 -6.32
N GLN A 485 -31.68 8.93 -7.47
CA GLN A 485 -33.00 8.56 -8.01
C GLN A 485 -33.70 7.51 -7.15
N LEU A 486 -32.98 6.50 -6.67
CA LEU A 486 -33.53 5.47 -5.78
C LEU A 486 -34.00 6.08 -4.45
N TYR A 487 -33.25 7.01 -3.88
CA TYR A 487 -33.66 7.69 -2.64
C TYR A 487 -34.89 8.58 -2.85
N LEU A 488 -34.99 9.27 -3.99
CA LEU A 488 -36.22 10.03 -4.35
C LEU A 488 -37.44 9.09 -4.44
N TYR A 489 -37.29 7.95 -5.11
CA TYR A 489 -38.34 6.95 -5.19
C TYR A 489 -38.70 6.36 -3.81
N GLU A 490 -37.72 6.06 -2.96
CA GLU A 490 -37.91 5.58 -1.60
C GLU A 490 -38.78 6.56 -0.77
N ILE A 491 -38.59 7.86 -0.99
CA ILE A 491 -39.36 8.92 -0.31
C ILE A 491 -40.74 9.08 -0.88
N THR A 492 -40.90 9.08 -2.21
CA THR A 492 -42.14 9.53 -2.89
C THR A 492 -43.04 8.37 -3.32
N GLY A 493 -42.45 7.18 -3.55
CA GLY A 493 -43.12 6.05 -4.20
C GLY A 493 -43.45 6.27 -5.67
N SER A 494 -43.02 7.39 -6.27
CA SER A 494 -43.32 7.72 -7.66
C SER A 494 -42.29 7.14 -8.62
N LYS A 495 -42.77 6.36 -9.59
CA LYS A 495 -41.93 5.84 -10.68
C LYS A 495 -41.40 6.94 -11.62
N ASP A 496 -42.00 8.11 -11.58
CA ASP A 496 -41.55 9.28 -12.38
C ASP A 496 -40.22 9.84 -11.86
N ASP A 497 -39.89 9.57 -10.59
CA ASP A 497 -38.58 9.88 -10.00
C ASP A 497 -37.48 8.87 -10.40
N LEU A 498 -37.88 7.75 -11.01
CA LEU A 498 -36.99 6.73 -11.55
C LEU A 498 -36.79 6.97 -13.05
N VAL A 499 -36.02 7.96 -13.44
CA VAL A 499 -35.48 8.04 -14.81
C VAL A 499 -34.35 7.01 -14.93
N LEU A 500 -34.74 5.74 -14.90
CA LEU A 500 -33.79 4.62 -14.92
C LEU A 500 -33.24 4.42 -16.33
N PRO A 501 -31.96 4.56 -16.58
CA PRO A 501 -31.34 3.81 -17.65
C PRO A 501 -31.50 2.34 -17.30
N TYR A 502 -31.90 1.51 -18.22
CA TYR A 502 -32.00 0.07 -18.09
C TYR A 502 -30.73 -0.51 -17.46
N ILE A 503 -30.78 -0.85 -16.18
CA ILE A 503 -29.77 -1.69 -15.58
C ILE A 503 -30.13 -3.12 -16.00
N ASN A 504 -29.37 -3.63 -16.96
CA ASN A 504 -29.52 -4.98 -17.45
C ASN A 504 -28.80 -5.91 -16.48
N ILE A 505 -29.53 -6.45 -15.52
CA ILE A 505 -29.01 -7.44 -14.57
C ILE A 505 -29.24 -8.81 -15.21
N GLY A 506 -28.18 -9.37 -15.79
CA GLY A 506 -28.26 -10.73 -16.36
C GLY A 506 -29.35 -10.90 -17.43
N GLY A 507 -29.68 -9.83 -18.19
CA GLY A 507 -30.64 -9.91 -19.29
C GLY A 507 -32.11 -9.67 -18.93
N SER A 508 -32.44 -9.36 -17.69
CA SER A 508 -33.82 -9.05 -17.26
C SER A 508 -33.87 -7.67 -16.58
N PRO A 509 -34.85 -6.81 -16.93
CA PRO A 509 -35.03 -5.56 -16.21
C PRO A 509 -35.43 -5.86 -14.77
N ALA A 510 -34.85 -5.12 -13.82
CA ALA A 510 -35.28 -5.19 -12.42
C ALA A 510 -36.75 -4.74 -12.35
N ASN A 511 -37.63 -5.60 -11.82
CA ASN A 511 -39.05 -5.36 -11.82
C ASN A 511 -39.54 -4.51 -10.63
N ASN A 512 -38.67 -4.27 -9.64
CA ASN A 512 -38.96 -3.50 -8.43
C ASN A 512 -37.70 -2.84 -7.86
N ILE A 513 -37.87 -1.92 -6.93
CA ILE A 513 -36.79 -1.14 -6.31
C ILE A 513 -35.83 -2.04 -5.49
N GLU A 514 -36.34 -3.08 -4.87
CA GLU A 514 -35.53 -4.02 -4.08
C GLU A 514 -34.54 -4.77 -4.97
N SER A 515 -34.98 -5.22 -6.15
CA SER A 515 -34.11 -5.86 -7.14
C SER A 515 -33.06 -4.90 -7.66
N TYR A 516 -33.37 -3.61 -7.71
CA TYR A 516 -32.40 -2.57 -8.06
C TYR A 516 -31.30 -2.42 -7.02
N TRP A 517 -31.70 -2.30 -5.75
CA TRP A 517 -30.74 -2.23 -4.67
C TRP A 517 -29.86 -3.48 -4.62
N GLN A 518 -30.45 -4.67 -4.73
CA GLN A 518 -29.70 -5.92 -4.77
C GLN A 518 -28.70 -6.00 -5.93
N ALA A 519 -29.04 -5.41 -7.06
CA ALA A 519 -28.18 -5.42 -8.23
C ALA A 519 -27.03 -4.44 -8.15
N LEU A 520 -27.24 -3.32 -7.48
CA LEU A 520 -26.16 -2.36 -7.20
C LEU A 520 -25.16 -2.97 -6.22
N ASP A 521 -25.64 -3.83 -5.32
CA ASP A 521 -24.93 -4.22 -4.12
C ASP A 521 -23.87 -5.31 -4.28
N TYR A 522 -23.84 -6.04 -5.37
CA TYR A 522 -22.70 -6.94 -5.61
C TYR A 522 -21.37 -6.18 -5.80
N LEU A 523 -21.44 -4.85 -5.94
CA LEU A 523 -20.28 -4.00 -6.23
C LEU A 523 -20.35 -2.60 -5.59
N ASP A 524 -21.50 -2.16 -5.01
CA ASP A 524 -21.74 -0.78 -4.61
C ASP A 524 -22.30 -0.69 -3.18
N TYR A 525 -22.08 0.45 -2.53
CA TYR A 525 -22.52 0.81 -1.19
C TYR A 525 -24.05 0.94 -1.05
N GLY A 526 -24.60 0.56 0.09
CA GLY A 526 -25.88 1.07 0.64
C GLY A 526 -27.11 0.20 0.53
N CYS A 527 -27.06 -1.03 -0.02
CA CYS A 527 -28.22 -1.91 -0.14
C CYS A 527 -28.81 -2.32 1.22
N TRP A 528 -27.97 -2.78 2.15
CA TRP A 528 -28.46 -3.19 3.47
C TRP A 528 -29.19 -2.05 4.18
N ALA A 529 -28.62 -0.85 4.15
CA ALA A 529 -29.22 0.35 4.72
C ALA A 529 -30.56 0.68 4.06
N ALA A 530 -30.65 0.61 2.72
CA ALA A 530 -31.87 0.88 1.97
C ALA A 530 -32.97 -0.16 2.27
N LEU A 531 -32.63 -1.43 2.28
CA LEU A 531 -33.57 -2.52 2.61
C LEU A 531 -34.14 -2.37 4.04
N LYS A 532 -33.31 -1.94 4.99
CA LYS A 532 -33.77 -1.62 6.36
C LYS A 532 -34.72 -0.44 6.38
N ARG A 533 -34.40 0.67 5.70
CA ARG A 533 -35.26 1.86 5.63
C ARG A 533 -36.62 1.58 4.98
N MET A 534 -36.64 0.69 3.99
CA MET A 534 -37.86 0.24 3.30
C MET A 534 -38.64 -0.83 4.07
N GLY A 535 -38.08 -1.42 5.15
CA GLY A 535 -38.66 -2.54 5.88
C GLY A 535 -38.69 -3.84 5.07
N LYS A 536 -37.77 -4.01 4.12
CA LYS A 536 -37.70 -5.16 3.20
C LYS A 536 -36.57 -6.15 3.50
N ALA A 537 -35.70 -5.82 4.44
CA ALA A 537 -34.52 -6.64 4.75
C ALA A 537 -34.90 -8.09 5.08
N GLN A 538 -35.88 -8.31 5.96
CA GLN A 538 -36.32 -9.64 6.37
C GLN A 538 -36.97 -10.44 5.22
N GLU A 539 -37.82 -9.79 4.43
CA GLU A 539 -38.49 -10.41 3.28
C GLU A 539 -37.46 -10.92 2.24
N ILE A 540 -36.40 -10.17 2.01
CA ILE A 540 -35.42 -10.45 0.97
C ILE A 540 -34.34 -11.44 1.44
N THR A 541 -33.83 -11.27 2.65
CA THR A 541 -32.70 -12.07 3.14
C THR A 541 -33.12 -13.25 4.02
N GLY A 542 -34.36 -13.26 4.51
CA GLY A 542 -34.85 -14.24 5.47
C GLY A 542 -34.31 -13.99 6.89
N CYS A 543 -33.58 -12.90 7.15
CA CYS A 543 -33.03 -12.62 8.47
C CYS A 543 -34.14 -12.44 9.53
N PHE A 544 -33.81 -12.78 10.77
CA PHE A 544 -34.72 -12.56 11.91
C PHE A 544 -34.72 -11.09 12.32
N ASP A 545 -35.71 -10.68 13.11
CA ASP A 545 -35.85 -9.28 13.56
C ASP A 545 -34.59 -8.76 14.28
N TYR A 546 -34.00 -9.59 15.16
CA TYR A 546 -32.78 -9.22 15.86
C TYR A 546 -31.56 -9.09 14.92
N GLU A 547 -31.55 -9.79 13.79
CA GLU A 547 -30.46 -9.76 12.80
C GLU A 547 -30.48 -8.53 11.90
N LEU A 548 -31.47 -7.65 12.04
CA LEU A 548 -31.46 -6.32 11.43
C LEU A 548 -30.30 -5.45 11.95
N LEU A 549 -29.78 -5.79 13.13
CA LEU A 549 -28.54 -5.21 13.65
C LEU A 549 -27.43 -6.26 13.64
N MET A 550 -26.20 -5.82 13.52
CA MET A 550 -25.03 -6.68 13.66
C MET A 550 -24.73 -6.89 15.16
N PRO A 551 -24.13 -8.02 15.55
CA PRO A 551 -23.65 -8.19 16.92
C PRO A 551 -22.46 -7.28 17.19
N ILE A 552 -22.34 -6.75 18.40
CA ILE A 552 -21.11 -6.07 18.84
C ILE A 552 -20.03 -7.15 19.02
N PRO A 553 -18.78 -6.89 18.61
CA PRO A 553 -17.70 -7.87 18.75
C PRO A 553 -17.56 -8.37 20.20
N HIS A 554 -17.35 -9.65 20.36
CA HIS A 554 -17.27 -10.27 21.68
C HIS A 554 -16.17 -9.69 22.56
N GLU A 555 -15.00 -9.41 21.97
CA GLU A 555 -13.86 -8.83 22.71
C GLU A 555 -14.18 -7.43 23.25
N ASP A 556 -14.93 -6.64 22.51
CA ASP A 556 -15.33 -5.29 22.93
C ASP A 556 -16.36 -5.36 24.08
N ILE A 557 -17.32 -6.28 24.03
CA ILE A 557 -18.26 -6.52 25.15
C ILE A 557 -17.53 -6.97 26.41
N VAL A 558 -16.52 -7.83 26.28
CA VAL A 558 -15.74 -8.32 27.42
C VAL A 558 -14.86 -7.21 28.01
N SER A 559 -14.26 -6.39 27.16
CA SER A 559 -13.31 -5.35 27.59
C SER A 559 -13.99 -4.09 28.11
N ASN A 560 -15.14 -3.72 27.57
CA ASN A 560 -15.89 -2.51 27.92
C ASN A 560 -17.25 -2.85 28.55
N LYS A 561 -17.36 -2.75 29.87
CA LYS A 561 -18.58 -3.07 30.63
C LYS A 561 -19.75 -2.11 30.40
N ASN A 562 -19.52 -0.98 29.75
CA ASN A 562 -20.55 0.00 29.39
C ASN A 562 -21.20 -0.31 28.03
N LEU A 563 -20.75 -1.38 27.36
CA LEU A 563 -21.39 -1.90 26.15
C LEU A 563 -22.41 -2.98 26.53
N THR A 564 -23.54 -2.93 25.85
CA THR A 564 -24.59 -3.95 25.93
C THR A 564 -24.75 -4.57 24.55
N GLN A 565 -24.71 -5.89 24.48
CA GLN A 565 -24.90 -6.63 23.23
C GLN A 565 -26.29 -6.40 22.65
N ASN A 566 -26.38 -6.36 21.34
CA ASN A 566 -27.67 -6.30 20.65
C ASN A 566 -28.51 -7.54 20.98
N PRO A 567 -29.83 -7.39 21.18
CA PRO A 567 -30.72 -8.52 21.52
C PRO A 567 -30.61 -9.65 20.50
N GLY A 568 -30.59 -10.89 20.98
CA GLY A 568 -30.54 -12.09 20.16
C GLY A 568 -29.14 -12.68 19.93
N TYR A 569 -28.09 -11.96 20.36
CA TYR A 569 -26.68 -12.38 20.24
C TYR A 569 -26.02 -12.71 21.56
#